data_c08d2db85ba6d6f974e6da9e32bd546f
#
_entry.id   c08d2db85ba6d6f974e6da9e32bd546f
#
_cell.length_a   1.000
_cell.length_b   1.000
_cell.length_c   1.000
_cell.angle_alpha   90.00
_cell.angle_beta   90.00
_cell.angle_gamma   90.00
#
_symmetry.space_group_name_H-M   'P 1'
#
loop_
_entity.id
_entity.type
_entity.pdbx_description
1 polymer ?
#
loop_
_entity_poly.entity_id
_entity_poly.type
_entity_poly.pdbx_seq_one_letter_code
_entity_poly.pdbx_strand_id
1 'polypeptide(L)'
;MKNTFNLTILMPCLNEEENIAFSIRQAHSYLFSINDRFNHTGEILIVDNNSTDRSAAIAKDCGARVVSVMRPGYGRALRTGLRKAYGNVIIFGDCDSTYDFSNLDLIYLPLAENKYDFVTGDRFAGQMEDGAMSCSHKLGVPFLSLCGRVKFGVKIHDWHCGIRGIRKDALKKCQFRTTGMEFATEMIAEASRKGLRIGEVSVPLKKAQEDRTEKLRTIRDGLRHLWYIMRA
;
A
#
# COMPACT_ATOMS: atom_id res chain seq x y z
N MET A 1 -23.38 -0.26 16.90
CA MET A 1 -22.46 -1.40 16.76
C MET A 1 -21.32 -0.96 15.84
N LYS A 2 -20.05 -1.08 16.23
CA LYS A 2 -18.93 -0.82 15.30
C LYS A 2 -18.91 -1.97 14.30
N ASN A 3 -19.18 -1.68 13.03
CA ASN A 3 -18.98 -2.66 11.96
C ASN A 3 -17.51 -3.11 12.00
N THR A 4 -17.26 -4.32 12.46
CA THR A 4 -15.94 -4.93 12.44
C THR A 4 -15.85 -5.79 11.20
N PHE A 5 -15.14 -5.29 10.18
CA PHE A 5 -14.78 -6.09 9.02
C PHE A 5 -13.52 -6.92 9.30
N ASN A 6 -13.37 -8.05 8.60
CA ASN A 6 -12.13 -8.83 8.63
C ASN A 6 -11.03 -8.11 7.86
N LEU A 7 -11.36 -7.50 6.72
CA LEU A 7 -10.44 -6.84 5.81
C LEU A 7 -10.88 -5.42 5.43
N THR A 8 -9.94 -4.48 5.39
CA THR A 8 -10.05 -3.23 4.63
C THR A 8 -9.06 -3.26 3.47
N ILE A 9 -9.53 -3.09 2.23
CA ILE A 9 -8.67 -2.78 1.07
C ILE A 9 -8.64 -1.27 0.94
N LEU A 10 -7.48 -0.68 1.21
CA LEU A 10 -7.24 0.75 1.26
C LEU A 10 -6.45 1.21 0.03
N MET A 11 -6.94 2.19 -0.69
CA MET A 11 -6.24 2.76 -1.84
C MET A 11 -6.13 4.28 -1.69
N PRO A 12 -4.91 4.85 -1.62
CA PRO A 12 -4.72 6.29 -1.81
C PRO A 12 -4.98 6.65 -3.27
N CYS A 13 -5.71 7.70 -3.50
CA CYS A 13 -6.11 8.14 -4.84
C CYS A 13 -5.77 9.62 -5.06
N LEU A 14 -5.15 9.93 -6.20
CA LEU A 14 -4.92 11.30 -6.66
C LEU A 14 -5.00 11.32 -8.19
N ASN A 15 -6.09 11.84 -8.75
CA ASN A 15 -6.32 11.94 -10.19
C ASN A 15 -6.11 10.59 -10.89
N GLU A 16 -7.00 9.64 -10.62
CA GLU A 16 -6.99 8.27 -11.17
C GLU A 16 -8.37 7.89 -11.74
N GLU A 17 -9.11 8.86 -12.34
CA GLU A 17 -10.47 8.61 -12.83
C GLU A 17 -10.54 7.48 -13.86
N GLU A 18 -9.47 7.24 -14.62
CA GLU A 18 -9.39 6.18 -15.62
C GLU A 18 -9.19 4.78 -15.01
N ASN A 19 -8.48 4.70 -13.88
CA ASN A 19 -8.04 3.43 -13.30
C ASN A 19 -8.85 2.97 -12.09
N ILE A 20 -9.42 3.92 -11.34
CA ILE A 20 -9.99 3.65 -10.02
C ILE A 20 -11.16 2.66 -10.06
N ALA A 21 -12.03 2.75 -11.07
CA ALA A 21 -13.14 1.83 -11.21
C ALA A 21 -12.68 0.38 -11.44
N PHE A 22 -11.60 0.19 -12.20
CA PHE A 22 -11.02 -1.13 -12.44
C PHE A 22 -10.44 -1.71 -11.15
N SER A 23 -9.64 -0.94 -10.41
CA SER A 23 -9.04 -1.36 -9.14
C SER A 23 -10.11 -1.70 -8.09
N ILE A 24 -11.20 -0.92 -8.01
CA ILE A 24 -12.32 -1.21 -7.11
C ILE A 24 -13.04 -2.50 -7.50
N ARG A 25 -13.29 -2.76 -8.79
CA ARG A 25 -13.90 -4.02 -9.24
C ARG A 25 -13.05 -5.24 -8.87
N GLN A 26 -11.74 -5.16 -9.03
CA GLN A 26 -10.83 -6.23 -8.58
C GLN A 26 -10.94 -6.46 -7.07
N ALA A 27 -10.95 -5.39 -6.28
CA ALA A 27 -11.09 -5.47 -4.83
C ALA A 27 -12.44 -6.08 -4.41
N HIS A 28 -13.53 -5.75 -5.09
CA HIS A 28 -14.83 -6.40 -4.86
C HIS A 28 -14.80 -7.89 -5.15
N SER A 29 -14.16 -8.30 -6.26
CA SER A 29 -14.00 -9.73 -6.62
C SER A 29 -13.25 -10.47 -5.50
N TYR A 30 -12.19 -9.88 -4.95
CA TYR A 30 -11.46 -10.48 -3.84
C TYR A 30 -12.31 -10.55 -2.55
N LEU A 31 -13.02 -9.48 -2.20
CA LEU A 31 -13.92 -9.49 -1.03
C LEU A 31 -15.01 -10.54 -1.15
N PHE A 32 -15.56 -10.73 -2.34
CA PHE A 32 -16.51 -11.81 -2.61
C PHE A 32 -15.86 -13.19 -2.39
N SER A 33 -14.66 -13.40 -2.93
CA SER A 33 -13.92 -14.66 -2.78
C SER A 33 -13.62 -15.02 -1.33
N ILE A 34 -13.17 -14.08 -0.50
CA ILE A 34 -12.90 -14.36 0.93
C ILE A 34 -14.19 -14.56 1.74
N ASN A 35 -15.30 -13.95 1.33
CA ASN A 35 -16.60 -14.21 1.92
C ASN A 35 -17.06 -15.63 1.63
N ASP A 36 -16.97 -16.07 0.38
CA ASP A 36 -17.35 -17.41 -0.04
C ASP A 36 -16.49 -18.50 0.65
N ARG A 37 -15.16 -18.31 0.68
CA ARG A 37 -14.23 -19.31 1.21
C ARG A 37 -14.16 -19.36 2.73
N PHE A 38 -14.30 -18.22 3.41
CA PHE A 38 -13.99 -18.09 4.84
C PHE A 38 -15.08 -17.41 5.65
N ASN A 39 -16.17 -16.98 5.03
CA ASN A 39 -17.21 -16.13 5.65
C ASN A 39 -16.62 -14.83 6.23
N HIS A 40 -15.58 -14.29 5.59
CA HIS A 40 -14.94 -13.03 5.95
C HIS A 40 -15.59 -11.87 5.23
N THR A 41 -15.82 -10.79 5.95
CA THR A 41 -16.38 -9.54 5.40
C THR A 41 -15.31 -8.46 5.27
N GLY A 42 -15.51 -7.54 4.34
CA GLY A 42 -14.56 -6.45 4.15
C GLY A 42 -15.18 -5.17 3.61
N GLU A 43 -14.35 -4.13 3.58
CA GLU A 43 -14.68 -2.84 2.95
C GLU A 43 -13.58 -2.42 1.96
N ILE A 44 -13.96 -1.60 1.00
CA ILE A 44 -13.04 -0.86 0.14
C ILE A 44 -13.03 0.58 0.63
N LEU A 45 -11.84 1.09 0.97
CA LEU A 45 -11.63 2.45 1.45
C LEU A 45 -10.73 3.21 0.49
N ILE A 46 -11.28 4.21 -0.18
CA ILE A 46 -10.52 5.13 -1.01
C ILE A 46 -10.19 6.37 -0.18
N VAL A 47 -8.91 6.73 -0.17
CA VAL A 47 -8.47 8.00 0.43
C VAL A 47 -8.14 8.98 -0.68
N ASP A 48 -9.09 9.84 -0.96
CA ASP A 48 -8.93 10.90 -1.94
C ASP A 48 -7.95 11.96 -1.43
N ASN A 49 -6.81 12.05 -2.09
CA ASN A 49 -5.68 12.91 -1.75
C ASN A 49 -5.80 14.29 -2.42
N ASN A 50 -7.01 14.86 -2.43
CA ASN A 50 -7.36 16.12 -3.06
C ASN A 50 -7.31 16.04 -4.61
N SER A 51 -7.98 15.04 -5.19
CA SER A 51 -8.15 14.93 -6.64
C SER A 51 -8.96 16.09 -7.21
N THR A 52 -8.63 16.49 -8.43
CA THR A 52 -9.30 17.55 -9.19
C THR A 52 -10.17 17.00 -10.32
N ASP A 53 -10.10 15.69 -10.57
CA ASP A 53 -10.87 14.94 -11.55
C ASP A 53 -12.08 14.24 -10.90
N ARG A 54 -12.70 13.31 -11.61
CA ARG A 54 -13.88 12.57 -11.15
C ARG A 54 -13.56 11.36 -10.28
N SER A 55 -12.30 11.12 -9.88
CA SER A 55 -11.89 9.93 -9.12
C SER A 55 -12.75 9.67 -7.89
N ALA A 56 -13.00 10.68 -7.06
CA ALA A 56 -13.78 10.54 -5.84
C ALA A 56 -15.26 10.21 -6.09
N ALA A 57 -15.85 10.74 -7.16
CA ALA A 57 -17.22 10.44 -7.56
C ALA A 57 -17.32 8.99 -8.07
N ILE A 58 -16.45 8.60 -9.00
CA ILE A 58 -16.40 7.24 -9.56
C ILE A 58 -16.20 6.20 -8.44
N ALA A 59 -15.33 6.49 -7.48
CA ALA A 59 -15.11 5.58 -6.36
C ALA A 59 -16.39 5.34 -5.53
N LYS A 60 -17.17 6.39 -5.27
CA LYS A 60 -18.45 6.28 -4.55
C LYS A 60 -19.48 5.49 -5.37
N ASP A 61 -19.58 5.77 -6.67
CA ASP A 61 -20.50 5.09 -7.58
C ASP A 61 -20.17 3.60 -7.70
N CYS A 62 -18.88 3.23 -7.56
CA CYS A 62 -18.42 1.84 -7.49
C CYS A 62 -18.61 1.20 -6.09
N GLY A 63 -19.26 1.85 -5.14
CA GLY A 63 -19.56 1.28 -3.81
C GLY A 63 -18.43 1.34 -2.81
N ALA A 64 -17.35 2.07 -3.08
CA ALA A 64 -16.28 2.27 -2.12
C ALA A 64 -16.62 3.38 -1.12
N ARG A 65 -16.14 3.23 0.12
CA ARG A 65 -16.18 4.31 1.10
C ARG A 65 -15.04 5.29 0.80
N VAL A 66 -15.36 6.56 0.64
CA VAL A 66 -14.40 7.62 0.30
C VAL A 66 -14.16 8.54 1.49
N VAL A 67 -12.88 8.82 1.76
CA VAL A 67 -12.42 9.78 2.78
C VAL A 67 -11.47 10.77 2.10
N SER A 68 -11.76 12.06 2.17
CA SER A 68 -10.93 13.09 1.54
C SER A 68 -9.88 13.65 2.50
N VAL A 69 -8.72 14.02 1.95
CA VAL A 69 -7.60 14.67 2.64
C VAL A 69 -7.32 16.01 1.97
N MET A 70 -7.58 17.11 2.69
CA MET A 70 -7.48 18.47 2.15
C MET A 70 -6.06 18.90 1.73
N ARG A 71 -5.03 18.36 2.38
CA ARG A 71 -3.63 18.68 2.06
C ARG A 71 -2.99 17.48 1.38
N PRO A 72 -2.53 17.60 0.12
CA PRO A 72 -1.91 16.49 -0.60
C PRO A 72 -0.70 15.91 0.11
N GLY A 73 -0.47 14.62 -0.09
CA GLY A 73 0.69 13.89 0.42
C GLY A 73 0.40 12.41 0.56
N TYR A 74 1.22 11.57 -0.09
CA TYR A 74 1.06 10.12 -0.10
C TYR A 74 0.99 9.51 1.31
N GLY A 75 1.99 9.80 2.15
CA GLY A 75 1.99 9.34 3.54
C GLY A 75 0.84 9.92 4.36
N ARG A 76 0.38 11.14 4.05
CA ARG A 76 -0.78 11.72 4.72
C ARG A 76 -2.07 10.98 4.37
N ALA A 77 -2.26 10.64 3.09
CA ALA A 77 -3.39 9.84 2.64
C ALA A 77 -3.40 8.47 3.32
N LEU A 78 -2.28 7.74 3.27
CA LEU A 78 -2.17 6.42 3.90
C LEU A 78 -2.38 6.50 5.42
N ARG A 79 -1.76 7.43 6.13
CA ARG A 79 -1.99 7.62 7.58
C ARG A 79 -3.46 7.89 7.92
N THR A 80 -4.14 8.66 7.08
CA THR A 80 -5.56 8.94 7.27
C THR A 80 -6.39 7.69 7.05
N GLY A 81 -6.14 6.95 5.98
CA GLY A 81 -6.83 5.71 5.67
C GLY A 81 -6.61 4.64 6.74
N LEU A 82 -5.37 4.41 7.16
CA LEU A 82 -5.04 3.45 8.21
C LEU A 82 -5.81 3.73 9.52
N ARG A 83 -5.98 5.01 9.89
CA ARG A 83 -6.78 5.39 11.07
C ARG A 83 -8.29 5.22 10.87
N LYS A 84 -8.76 5.35 9.64
CA LYS A 84 -10.20 5.28 9.31
C LYS A 84 -10.66 3.89 8.88
N ALA A 85 -9.74 2.96 8.64
CA ALA A 85 -10.04 1.57 8.29
C ALA A 85 -10.79 0.84 9.41
N TYR A 86 -11.79 0.06 9.05
CA TYR A 86 -12.59 -0.73 9.99
C TYR A 86 -12.10 -2.18 10.11
N GLY A 87 -11.42 -2.72 9.11
CA GLY A 87 -10.94 -4.10 9.06
C GLY A 87 -9.91 -4.44 10.13
N ASN A 88 -9.89 -5.70 10.56
CA ASN A 88 -8.86 -6.25 11.46
C ASN A 88 -7.51 -6.41 10.74
N VAL A 89 -7.55 -6.68 9.46
CA VAL A 89 -6.41 -6.62 8.52
C VAL A 89 -6.65 -5.44 7.59
N ILE A 90 -5.61 -4.67 7.29
CA ILE A 90 -5.66 -3.57 6.34
C ILE A 90 -4.61 -3.85 5.28
N ILE A 91 -5.05 -4.07 4.04
CA ILE A 91 -4.18 -4.17 2.87
C ILE A 91 -4.30 -2.87 2.10
N PHE A 92 -3.19 -2.29 1.69
CA PHE A 92 -3.19 -1.06 0.90
C PHE A 92 -2.24 -1.16 -0.28
N GLY A 93 -2.57 -0.44 -1.34
CA GLY A 93 -1.80 -0.34 -2.58
C GLY A 93 -2.33 0.77 -3.46
N ASP A 94 -1.56 1.16 -4.47
CA ASP A 94 -1.93 2.22 -5.40
C ASP A 94 -3.06 1.76 -6.33
N CYS A 95 -4.00 2.66 -6.63
CA CYS A 95 -5.17 2.38 -7.47
C CYS A 95 -4.94 2.63 -8.98
N ASP A 96 -3.70 2.54 -9.41
CA ASP A 96 -3.22 2.87 -10.77
C ASP A 96 -3.09 1.64 -11.69
N SER A 97 -3.73 0.54 -11.31
CA SER A 97 -3.73 -0.74 -12.03
C SER A 97 -2.37 -1.48 -12.08
N THR A 98 -1.33 -0.98 -11.41
CA THR A 98 -0.03 -1.67 -11.35
C THR A 98 -0.04 -2.90 -10.44
N TYR A 99 -0.96 -2.95 -9.46
CA TYR A 99 -1.17 -4.09 -8.58
C TYR A 99 -2.50 -4.79 -8.86
N ASP A 100 -2.54 -6.10 -8.66
CA ASP A 100 -3.73 -6.91 -8.81
C ASP A 100 -4.47 -7.07 -7.47
N PHE A 101 -5.58 -6.36 -7.31
CA PHE A 101 -6.42 -6.48 -6.13
C PHE A 101 -7.41 -7.67 -6.17
N SER A 102 -7.44 -8.45 -7.25
CA SER A 102 -8.29 -9.63 -7.33
C SER A 102 -7.70 -10.86 -6.64
N ASN A 103 -6.39 -10.82 -6.32
CA ASN A 103 -5.69 -11.90 -5.62
C ASN A 103 -4.71 -11.34 -4.58
N LEU A 104 -5.17 -11.26 -3.33
CA LEU A 104 -4.39 -10.74 -2.20
C LEU A 104 -4.03 -11.84 -1.18
N ASP A 105 -4.22 -13.11 -1.49
CA ASP A 105 -4.04 -14.23 -0.56
C ASP A 105 -2.63 -14.27 0.05
N LEU A 106 -1.59 -14.00 -0.74
CA LEU A 106 -0.21 -13.99 -0.25
C LEU A 106 0.03 -12.93 0.85
N ILE A 107 -0.74 -11.86 0.86
CA ILE A 107 -0.67 -10.81 1.89
C ILE A 107 -1.71 -11.04 2.98
N TYR A 108 -2.95 -11.40 2.59
CA TYR A 108 -4.09 -11.50 3.50
C TYR A 108 -3.97 -12.66 4.47
N LEU A 109 -3.76 -13.87 3.94
CA LEU A 109 -3.81 -15.09 4.76
C LEU A 109 -2.76 -15.09 5.88
N PRO A 110 -1.48 -14.76 5.65
CA PRO A 110 -0.49 -14.72 6.71
C PRO A 110 -0.80 -13.71 7.83
N LEU A 111 -1.52 -12.62 7.49
CA LEU A 111 -1.98 -11.64 8.47
C LEU A 111 -3.23 -12.12 9.22
N ALA A 112 -4.19 -12.69 8.51
CA ALA A 112 -5.43 -13.21 9.09
C ALA A 112 -5.16 -14.39 10.03
N GLU A 113 -4.22 -15.26 9.68
CA GLU A 113 -3.76 -16.42 10.48
C GLU A 113 -2.78 -16.02 11.60
N ASN A 114 -2.49 -14.72 11.77
CA ASN A 114 -1.57 -14.22 12.79
C ASN A 114 -0.12 -14.75 12.65
N LYS A 115 0.32 -15.12 11.44
CA LYS A 115 1.71 -15.52 11.16
C LYS A 115 2.63 -14.29 11.16
N TYR A 116 2.19 -13.20 10.55
CA TYR A 116 2.87 -11.92 10.51
C TYR A 116 1.98 -10.79 11.04
N ASP A 117 2.62 -9.72 11.47
CA ASP A 117 1.96 -8.48 11.93
C ASP A 117 1.93 -7.44 10.81
N PHE A 118 2.94 -7.49 9.92
CA PHE A 118 3.10 -6.66 8.73
C PHE A 118 3.64 -7.52 7.58
N VAL A 119 3.09 -7.33 6.37
CA VAL A 119 3.54 -8.00 5.15
C VAL A 119 3.76 -6.95 4.06
N THR A 120 4.89 -7.02 3.37
CA THR A 120 5.18 -6.19 2.18
C THR A 120 5.35 -7.07 0.95
N GLY A 121 5.03 -6.54 -0.22
CA GLY A 121 5.36 -7.19 -1.48
C GLY A 121 6.85 -7.06 -1.81
N ASP A 122 7.37 -7.99 -2.61
CA ASP A 122 8.65 -7.91 -3.30
C ASP A 122 8.40 -8.00 -4.81
N ARG A 123 8.60 -6.89 -5.51
CA ARG A 123 8.41 -6.78 -6.97
C ARG A 123 9.56 -7.41 -7.74
N PHE A 124 10.72 -7.52 -7.13
CA PHE A 124 11.93 -8.10 -7.76
C PHE A 124 11.91 -9.63 -7.73
N ALA A 125 11.22 -10.22 -6.76
CA ALA A 125 10.99 -11.67 -6.68
C ALA A 125 9.76 -12.11 -7.49
N GLY A 126 8.90 -11.17 -7.92
CA GLY A 126 7.69 -11.41 -8.70
C GLY A 126 7.89 -11.33 -10.21
N GLN A 127 6.82 -11.59 -10.94
CA GLN A 127 6.79 -11.35 -12.37
C GLN A 127 6.65 -9.83 -12.61
N MET A 128 7.61 -9.24 -13.29
CA MET A 128 7.61 -7.83 -13.67
C MET A 128 7.41 -7.71 -15.17
N GLU A 129 6.34 -7.04 -15.59
CA GLU A 129 6.11 -6.75 -17.01
C GLU A 129 7.20 -5.80 -17.56
N ASP A 130 7.51 -5.94 -18.83
CA ASP A 130 8.47 -5.07 -19.50
C ASP A 130 8.01 -3.62 -19.45
N GLY A 131 8.89 -2.74 -18.96
CA GLY A 131 8.58 -1.32 -18.78
C GLY A 131 7.76 -0.97 -17.54
N ALA A 132 7.39 -1.93 -16.68
CA ALA A 132 6.65 -1.67 -15.43
C ALA A 132 7.46 -0.87 -14.41
N MET A 133 8.79 -0.89 -14.49
CA MET A 133 9.67 -0.11 -13.61
C MET A 133 10.77 0.57 -14.43
N SER A 134 11.00 1.87 -14.19
CA SER A 134 12.06 2.63 -14.85
C SER A 134 13.47 2.13 -14.44
N CYS A 135 14.47 2.33 -15.29
CA CYS A 135 15.85 1.94 -15.00
C CYS A 135 16.40 2.61 -13.73
N SER A 136 16.02 3.86 -13.47
CA SER A 136 16.41 4.57 -12.25
C SER A 136 15.83 3.92 -10.98
N HIS A 137 14.60 3.41 -11.03
CA HIS A 137 14.00 2.67 -9.92
C HIS A 137 14.59 1.26 -9.76
N LYS A 138 14.91 0.57 -10.87
CA LYS A 138 15.57 -0.75 -10.83
C LYS A 138 16.91 -0.72 -10.10
N LEU A 139 17.61 0.42 -10.13
CA LEU A 139 18.88 0.62 -9.41
C LEU A 139 18.68 1.28 -8.05
N GLY A 140 17.84 2.31 -7.97
CA GLY A 140 17.65 3.13 -6.77
C GLY A 140 16.93 2.37 -5.64
N VAL A 141 15.92 1.56 -5.96
CA VAL A 141 15.17 0.82 -4.95
C VAL A 141 16.04 -0.22 -4.22
N PRO A 142 16.84 -1.08 -4.91
CA PRO A 142 17.72 -2.00 -4.21
C PRO A 142 18.77 -1.28 -3.35
N PHE A 143 19.33 -0.16 -3.82
CA PHE A 143 20.29 0.64 -3.05
C PHE A 143 19.67 1.18 -1.75
N LEU A 144 18.51 1.84 -1.84
CA LEU A 144 17.81 2.36 -0.66
C LEU A 144 17.36 1.23 0.29
N SER A 145 16.94 0.10 -0.27
CA SER A 145 16.58 -1.09 0.50
C SER A 145 17.79 -1.66 1.25
N LEU A 146 18.97 -1.68 0.63
CA LEU A 146 20.21 -2.06 1.30
C LEU A 146 20.54 -1.14 2.48
N CYS A 147 20.44 0.17 2.29
CA CYS A 147 20.62 1.14 3.37
C CYS A 147 19.64 0.90 4.52
N GLY A 148 18.37 0.64 4.21
CA GLY A 148 17.34 0.31 5.20
C GLY A 148 17.65 -1.00 5.95
N ARG A 149 18.04 -2.05 5.24
CA ARG A 149 18.44 -3.34 5.85
C ARG A 149 19.59 -3.19 6.83
N VAL A 150 20.64 -2.45 6.43
CA VAL A 150 21.80 -2.22 7.29
C VAL A 150 21.41 -1.40 8.53
N LYS A 151 20.62 -0.33 8.35
CA LYS A 151 20.26 0.56 9.46
C LYS A 151 19.30 -0.07 10.47
N PHE A 152 18.30 -0.81 10.01
CA PHE A 152 17.19 -1.30 10.85
C PHE A 152 17.25 -2.81 11.13
N GLY A 153 18.18 -3.53 10.55
CA GLY A 153 18.34 -4.98 10.78
C GLY A 153 17.22 -5.85 10.21
N VAL A 154 16.46 -5.35 9.24
CA VAL A 154 15.29 -6.05 8.66
C VAL A 154 15.64 -6.62 7.29
N LYS A 155 15.47 -7.94 7.12
CA LYS A 155 15.80 -8.67 5.90
C LYS A 155 14.67 -8.58 4.86
N ILE A 156 14.30 -7.35 4.45
CA ILE A 156 13.33 -7.08 3.39
C ILE A 156 14.08 -6.61 2.15
N HIS A 157 13.74 -7.17 0.97
CA HIS A 157 14.40 -6.84 -0.29
C HIS A 157 13.80 -5.59 -0.92
N ASP A 158 12.46 -5.49 -0.97
CA ASP A 158 11.78 -4.34 -1.55
C ASP A 158 11.13 -3.45 -0.50
N TRP A 159 11.90 -2.50 0.01
CA TRP A 159 11.45 -1.51 1.00
C TRP A 159 10.45 -0.50 0.46
N HIS A 160 10.24 -0.47 -0.86
CA HIS A 160 9.46 0.57 -1.55
C HIS A 160 8.27 0.01 -2.32
N CYS A 161 7.96 -1.28 -2.15
CA CYS A 161 6.76 -1.86 -2.74
C CYS A 161 5.50 -1.12 -2.25
N GLY A 162 4.60 -0.76 -3.17
CA GLY A 162 3.37 -0.02 -2.83
C GLY A 162 2.32 -0.91 -2.18
N ILE A 163 2.27 -2.23 -2.52
CA ILE A 163 1.27 -3.12 -1.93
C ILE A 163 1.77 -3.76 -0.65
N ARG A 164 1.00 -3.58 0.43
CA ARG A 164 1.35 -4.02 1.79
C ARG A 164 0.11 -4.35 2.60
N GLY A 165 0.32 -5.09 3.69
CA GLY A 165 -0.73 -5.36 4.67
C GLY A 165 -0.22 -5.20 6.09
N ILE A 166 -1.11 -4.81 7.01
CA ILE A 166 -0.84 -4.68 8.43
C ILE A 166 -2.06 -5.09 9.25
N ARG A 167 -1.84 -5.77 10.34
CA ARG A 167 -2.88 -6.04 11.33
C ARG A 167 -3.22 -4.78 12.12
N LYS A 168 -4.48 -4.60 12.43
CA LYS A 168 -4.96 -3.40 13.16
C LYS A 168 -4.41 -3.28 14.58
N ASP A 169 -4.20 -4.39 15.25
CA ASP A 169 -3.58 -4.43 16.56
C ASP A 169 -2.08 -4.07 16.53
N ALA A 170 -1.36 -4.51 15.51
CA ALA A 170 0.01 -4.12 15.26
C ALA A 170 0.12 -2.63 14.87
N LEU A 171 -0.78 -2.14 14.03
CA LEU A 171 -0.85 -0.72 13.65
C LEU A 171 -0.96 0.21 14.86
N LYS A 172 -1.71 -0.19 15.90
CA LYS A 172 -1.87 0.61 17.12
C LYS A 172 -0.56 0.81 17.89
N LYS A 173 0.45 -0.04 17.69
CA LYS A 173 1.77 0.08 18.30
C LYS A 173 2.67 1.06 17.56
N CYS A 174 2.36 1.36 16.30
CA CYS A 174 3.16 2.19 15.41
C CYS A 174 2.78 3.67 15.50
N GLN A 175 3.78 4.55 15.34
CA GLN A 175 3.60 6.00 15.30
C GLN A 175 4.22 6.57 14.02
N PHE A 176 3.39 6.91 13.06
CA PHE A 176 3.83 7.47 11.78
C PHE A 176 3.75 8.99 11.77
N ARG A 177 4.78 9.64 11.19
CA ARG A 177 4.92 11.11 11.17
C ARG A 177 5.06 11.66 9.77
N THR A 178 5.71 10.93 8.86
CA THR A 178 6.00 11.40 7.51
C THR A 178 4.73 11.59 6.68
N THR A 179 4.80 12.45 5.69
CA THR A 179 3.63 12.85 4.89
C THR A 179 3.81 12.62 3.39
N GLY A 180 5.02 12.31 2.94
CA GLY A 180 5.35 12.07 1.53
C GLY A 180 5.66 10.60 1.24
N MET A 181 6.43 10.36 0.18
CA MET A 181 6.80 9.02 -0.27
C MET A 181 7.69 8.26 0.72
N GLU A 182 8.47 8.96 1.54
CA GLU A 182 9.28 8.40 2.61
C GLU A 182 8.48 7.61 3.65
N PHE A 183 7.16 7.75 3.63
CA PHE A 183 6.25 6.94 4.45
C PHE A 183 6.41 5.43 4.21
N ALA A 184 6.75 5.04 2.98
CA ALA A 184 7.02 3.64 2.66
C ALA A 184 8.21 3.08 3.49
N THR A 185 9.27 3.86 3.64
CA THR A 185 10.43 3.51 4.48
C THR A 185 10.08 3.58 5.96
N GLU A 186 9.35 4.62 6.39
CA GLU A 186 8.93 4.79 7.78
C GLU A 186 8.14 3.58 8.28
N MET A 187 7.27 3.02 7.47
CA MET A 187 6.44 1.88 7.88
C MET A 187 7.28 0.66 8.27
N ILE A 188 8.28 0.29 7.46
CA ILE A 188 9.15 -0.86 7.75
C ILE A 188 10.05 -0.56 8.95
N ALA A 189 10.63 0.65 9.00
CA ALA A 189 11.47 1.08 10.09
C ALA A 189 10.72 1.08 11.44
N GLU A 190 9.49 1.60 11.46
CA GLU A 190 8.67 1.63 12.66
C GLU A 190 8.19 0.22 13.05
N ALA A 191 7.81 -0.62 12.09
CA ALA A 191 7.47 -2.01 12.34
C ALA A 191 8.64 -2.77 12.99
N SER A 192 9.87 -2.57 12.48
CA SER A 192 11.08 -3.14 13.08
C SER A 192 11.31 -2.64 14.51
N ARG A 193 11.24 -1.33 14.75
CA ARG A 193 11.41 -0.75 16.09
C ARG A 193 10.41 -1.26 17.11
N LYS A 194 9.21 -1.61 16.67
CA LYS A 194 8.15 -2.17 17.53
C LYS A 194 8.23 -3.69 17.66
N GLY A 195 9.25 -4.32 17.09
CA GLY A 195 9.43 -5.78 17.15
C GLY A 195 8.31 -6.55 16.45
N LEU A 196 7.69 -5.98 15.42
CA LEU A 196 6.64 -6.64 14.66
C LEU A 196 7.22 -7.77 13.82
N ARG A 197 6.47 -8.84 13.65
CA ARG A 197 6.81 -9.93 12.73
C ARG A 197 6.54 -9.47 11.32
N ILE A 198 7.60 -9.21 10.56
CA ILE A 198 7.52 -8.68 9.19
C ILE A 198 7.73 -9.83 8.22
N GLY A 199 6.79 -9.99 7.27
CA GLY A 199 6.89 -10.90 6.14
C GLY A 199 7.08 -10.16 4.82
N GLU A 200 7.69 -10.84 3.86
CA GLU A 200 7.82 -10.38 2.48
C GLU A 200 7.30 -11.47 1.55
N VAL A 201 6.54 -11.09 0.53
CA VAL A 201 5.93 -12.01 -0.42
C VAL A 201 6.15 -11.51 -1.84
N SER A 202 6.39 -12.44 -2.76
CA SER A 202 6.52 -12.13 -4.19
C SER A 202 5.20 -11.58 -4.73
N VAL A 203 5.26 -10.43 -5.39
CA VAL A 203 4.09 -9.81 -6.02
C VAL A 203 4.38 -9.44 -7.47
N PRO A 204 3.45 -9.69 -8.40
CA PRO A 204 3.61 -9.23 -9.77
C PRO A 204 3.52 -7.70 -9.83
N LEU A 205 4.26 -7.10 -10.77
CA LEU A 205 4.15 -5.69 -11.11
C LEU A 205 3.75 -5.56 -12.57
N LYS A 206 2.57 -5.01 -12.82
CA LYS A 206 2.07 -4.73 -14.17
C LYS A 206 2.53 -3.36 -14.65
N LYS A 207 2.65 -3.20 -15.96
CA LYS A 207 2.90 -1.89 -16.57
C LYS A 207 1.70 -0.98 -16.32
N ALA A 208 1.96 0.25 -15.86
CA ALA A 208 0.93 1.28 -15.77
C ALA A 208 0.40 1.62 -17.18
N GLN A 209 -0.85 2.09 -17.28
CA GLN A 209 -1.41 2.54 -18.57
C GLN A 209 -0.59 3.70 -19.15
N GLU A 210 -0.52 3.79 -20.47
CA GLU A 210 0.45 4.65 -21.21
C GLU A 210 0.28 6.15 -20.97
N ASP A 211 -0.91 6.63 -20.63
CA ASP A 211 -1.21 8.07 -20.43
C ASP A 211 -0.98 8.59 -19.00
N ARG A 212 -0.29 7.82 -18.18
CA ARG A 212 -0.07 8.20 -16.79
C ARG A 212 1.04 9.24 -16.65
N THR A 213 0.73 10.42 -16.13
CA THR A 213 1.75 11.36 -15.65
C THR A 213 2.45 10.79 -14.41
N GLU A 214 3.75 10.54 -14.49
CA GLU A 214 4.55 10.10 -13.35
C GLU A 214 4.42 11.11 -12.18
N LYS A 215 3.74 10.70 -11.12
CA LYS A 215 3.57 11.51 -9.90
C LYS A 215 4.81 11.46 -9.00
N LEU A 216 5.72 10.53 -9.28
CA LEU A 216 7.00 10.36 -8.57
C LEU A 216 8.08 11.30 -9.13
N ARG A 217 8.67 12.07 -8.24
CA ARG A 217 9.88 12.85 -8.53
C ARG A 217 11.09 12.05 -8.06
N THR A 218 11.58 11.13 -8.91
CA THR A 218 12.53 10.07 -8.58
C THR A 218 13.72 10.54 -7.72
N ILE A 219 14.39 11.63 -8.09
CA ILE A 219 15.55 12.13 -7.33
C ILE A 219 15.12 12.70 -5.99
N ARG A 220 14.11 13.57 -5.99
CA ARG A 220 13.63 14.23 -4.77
C ARG A 220 13.11 13.22 -3.74
N ASP A 221 12.32 12.26 -4.21
CA ASP A 221 11.72 11.27 -3.32
C ASP A 221 12.79 10.27 -2.85
N GLY A 222 13.74 9.87 -3.70
CA GLY A 222 14.89 9.08 -3.31
C GLY A 222 15.74 9.75 -2.22
N LEU A 223 16.01 11.06 -2.33
CA LEU A 223 16.71 11.83 -1.29
C LEU A 223 15.90 11.89 0.02
N ARG A 224 14.58 11.99 -0.02
CA ARG A 224 13.72 11.95 1.17
C ARG A 224 13.79 10.60 1.88
N HIS A 225 13.79 9.49 1.13
CA HIS A 225 13.96 8.15 1.70
C HIS A 225 15.33 8.02 2.37
N LEU A 226 16.40 8.40 1.68
CA LEU A 226 17.76 8.36 2.23
C LEU A 226 17.90 9.22 3.47
N TRP A 227 17.40 10.45 3.43
CA TRP A 227 17.40 11.37 4.57
C TRP A 227 16.65 10.79 5.78
N TYR A 228 15.48 10.15 5.53
CA TYR A 228 14.75 9.46 6.58
C TYR A 228 15.59 8.33 7.20
N ILE A 229 16.20 7.47 6.36
CA ILE A 229 17.05 6.36 6.84
C ILE A 229 18.21 6.88 7.71
N MET A 230 18.84 7.97 7.30
CA MET A 230 19.98 8.53 8.05
C MET A 230 19.59 9.13 9.41
N ARG A 231 18.43 9.78 9.51
CA ARG A 231 17.97 10.47 10.73
C ARG A 231 17.14 9.59 11.68
N ALA A 232 16.58 8.53 11.19
CA ALA A 232 15.80 7.58 11.98
C ALA A 232 16.72 6.65 12.76
#